data_b05977b18d9011c518b8445e3b645c76
#
_entry.id   b05977b18d9011c518b8445e3b645c76
#
_cell.length_a   1.000
_cell.length_b   1.000
_cell.length_c   1.000
_cell.angle_alpha   90.00
_cell.angle_beta   90.00
_cell.angle_gamma   90.00
#
_symmetry.space_group_name_H-M   'P 1'
#
loop_
_entity.id
_entity.type
_entity.pdbx_description
1 polymer ?
#
loop_
_entity_poly.entity_id
_entity_poly.type
_entity_poly.pdbx_seq_one_letter_code
_entity_poly.pdbx_strand_id
1 'polypeptide(L)'
;MCDFLDSFDYEEPLSLYIHVPFCDSKCSYCAFFSVSGYRDDVKSLYVSRLVGELGELVERMEGRPFETAYIGGGSPGCLDVRSLYEIAGLVCRNGRPKEFTVEMNPDNLSPNVKCLFDGLFTRLSLGVQSLDERALRFLG
;
A
#
# COMPACT_ATOMS: atom_id res chain seq x y z
N MET A 1 25.77 -10.48 9.35
CA MET A 1 24.87 -10.51 8.20
C MET A 1 24.73 -9.04 7.81
N CYS A 2 25.17 -8.66 6.61
CA CYS A 2 25.03 -7.25 6.18
C CYS A 2 23.53 -6.98 6.08
N ASP A 3 23.05 -5.95 6.80
CA ASP A 3 21.66 -5.56 6.71
C ASP A 3 21.42 -5.05 5.29
N PHE A 4 20.38 -5.53 4.62
CA PHE A 4 20.03 -5.08 3.28
C PHE A 4 19.90 -3.55 3.22
N LEU A 5 19.39 -2.93 4.27
CA LEU A 5 19.24 -1.49 4.39
C LEU A 5 20.59 -0.74 4.41
N ASP A 6 21.69 -1.37 4.82
CA ASP A 6 23.02 -0.77 4.81
C ASP A 6 23.61 -0.61 3.39
N SER A 7 22.98 -1.24 2.38
CA SER A 7 23.42 -1.18 0.97
C SER A 7 22.88 0.02 0.21
N PHE A 8 21.93 0.78 0.77
CA PHE A 8 21.34 1.93 0.09
C PHE A 8 22.16 3.20 0.25
N ASP A 9 22.23 3.96 -0.84
CA ASP A 9 22.67 5.36 -0.77
C ASP A 9 21.45 6.24 -0.46
N TYR A 10 21.32 6.63 0.80
CA TYR A 10 20.22 7.47 1.27
C TYR A 10 20.36 8.94 0.84
N GLU A 11 21.49 9.35 0.22
CA GLU A 11 21.65 10.68 -0.37
C GLU A 11 20.88 10.83 -1.69
N GLU A 12 20.71 9.73 -2.41
CA GLU A 12 19.92 9.71 -3.65
C GLU A 12 18.40 9.71 -3.36
N PRO A 13 17.59 10.30 -4.26
CA PRO A 13 16.14 10.26 -4.14
C PRO A 13 15.60 8.84 -4.12
N LEU A 14 14.87 8.45 -3.08
CA LEU A 14 14.29 7.12 -2.94
C LEU A 14 12.79 7.13 -3.26
N SER A 15 12.37 6.14 -4.06
CA SER A 15 10.98 5.81 -4.27
C SER A 15 10.61 4.54 -3.50
N LEU A 16 9.47 4.57 -2.81
CA LEU A 16 9.01 3.47 -1.97
C LEU A 16 7.88 2.69 -2.64
N TYR A 17 8.01 1.37 -2.71
CA TYR A 17 6.91 0.46 -3.03
C TYR A 17 6.57 -0.42 -1.83
N ILE A 18 5.31 -0.41 -1.43
CA ILE A 18 4.76 -1.29 -0.38
C ILE A 18 3.82 -2.28 -1.06
N HIS A 19 4.12 -3.57 -0.90
CA HIS A 19 3.32 -4.65 -1.45
C HIS A 19 2.34 -5.18 -0.40
N VAL A 20 1.04 -4.96 -0.57
CA VAL A 20 -0.01 -5.55 0.28
C VAL A 20 -0.53 -6.81 -0.40
N PRO A 21 -0.20 -8.03 0.08
CA PRO A 21 -0.49 -9.26 -0.65
C PRO A 21 -1.94 -9.75 -0.53
N PHE A 22 -2.81 -9.05 0.19
CA PHE A 22 -4.14 -9.53 0.51
C PHE A 22 -5.18 -9.17 -0.56
N CYS A 23 -6.06 -10.12 -0.89
CA CYS A 23 -7.25 -9.92 -1.70
C CYS A 23 -8.44 -10.63 -1.06
N ASP A 24 -9.64 -10.06 -1.15
CA ASP A 24 -10.87 -10.71 -0.69
C ASP A 24 -11.17 -11.95 -1.55
N SER A 25 -10.90 -11.87 -2.86
CA SER A 25 -10.98 -12.97 -3.80
C SER A 25 -9.84 -12.91 -4.82
N LYS A 26 -9.48 -14.06 -5.41
CA LYS A 26 -8.48 -14.12 -6.49
C LYS A 26 -9.19 -14.02 -7.83
N CYS A 27 -8.95 -12.93 -8.55
CA CYS A 27 -9.44 -12.74 -9.90
C CYS A 27 -8.81 -13.75 -10.88
N SER A 28 -9.57 -14.31 -11.81
CA SER A 28 -9.14 -15.35 -12.74
C SER A 28 -7.99 -14.92 -13.67
N TYR A 29 -7.91 -13.64 -13.98
CA TYR A 29 -6.90 -13.04 -14.89
C TYR A 29 -5.65 -12.49 -14.15
N CYS A 30 -5.69 -12.40 -12.79
CA CYS A 30 -4.67 -11.69 -12.05
C CYS A 30 -3.41 -12.53 -11.85
N ALA A 31 -2.29 -12.08 -12.42
CA ALA A 31 -0.97 -12.69 -12.26
C ALA A 31 -0.14 -12.12 -11.09
N PHE A 32 -0.63 -11.08 -10.41
CA PHE A 32 0.09 -10.50 -9.28
C PHE A 32 0.15 -11.46 -8.10
N PHE A 33 1.25 -11.40 -7.35
CA PHE A 33 1.36 -12.13 -6.11
C PHE A 33 0.33 -11.63 -5.11
N SER A 34 -0.62 -12.50 -4.76
CA SER A 34 -1.65 -12.19 -3.77
C SER A 34 -2.18 -13.46 -3.13
N VAL A 35 -2.68 -13.35 -1.92
CA VAL A 35 -3.31 -14.42 -1.14
C VAL A 35 -4.74 -14.03 -0.81
N SER A 36 -5.66 -15.01 -0.91
CA SER A 36 -7.05 -14.90 -0.47
C SER A 36 -7.36 -15.95 0.60
N GLY A 37 -8.47 -15.81 1.32
CA GLY A 37 -8.84 -16.72 2.40
C GLY A 37 -7.91 -16.65 3.62
N TYR A 38 -7.22 -15.58 3.82
CA TYR A 38 -6.34 -15.34 4.97
C TYR A 38 -7.15 -15.06 6.24
N ARG A 39 -6.54 -15.32 7.38
CA ARG A 39 -7.10 -15.01 8.70
C ARG A 39 -6.71 -13.59 9.13
N ASP A 40 -7.55 -12.95 9.94
CA ASP A 40 -7.31 -11.58 10.42
C ASP A 40 -6.04 -11.45 11.26
N ASP A 41 -5.64 -12.50 11.99
CA ASP A 41 -4.39 -12.51 12.75
C ASP A 41 -3.15 -12.47 11.84
N VAL A 42 -3.20 -13.11 10.67
CA VAL A 42 -2.13 -13.06 9.65
C VAL A 42 -2.00 -11.64 9.09
N LYS A 43 -3.12 -11.00 8.78
CA LYS A 43 -3.16 -9.61 8.30
C LYS A 43 -2.59 -8.65 9.35
N SER A 44 -3.00 -8.81 10.60
CA SER A 44 -2.52 -7.98 11.71
C SER A 44 -1.03 -8.14 11.96
N LEU A 45 -0.52 -9.38 11.88
CA LEU A 45 0.91 -9.66 11.99
C LEU A 45 1.70 -9.02 10.85
N TYR A 46 1.17 -9.13 9.62
CA TYR A 46 1.78 -8.49 8.45
C TYR A 46 1.91 -6.98 8.64
N VAL A 47 0.82 -6.30 9.01
CA VAL A 47 0.81 -4.84 9.25
C VAL A 47 1.81 -4.46 10.34
N SER A 48 1.83 -5.19 11.46
CA SER A 48 2.76 -4.93 12.56
C SER A 48 4.23 -5.05 12.12
N ARG A 49 4.56 -6.05 11.28
CA ARG A 49 5.92 -6.21 10.73
C ARG A 49 6.27 -5.11 9.75
N LEU A 50 5.36 -4.81 8.82
CA LEU A 50 5.54 -3.74 7.85
C LEU A 50 5.78 -2.38 8.53
N VAL A 51 4.99 -2.05 9.54
CA VAL A 51 5.14 -0.81 10.32
C VAL A 51 6.50 -0.75 11.02
N GLY A 52 6.97 -1.87 11.58
CA GLY A 52 8.30 -1.95 12.19
C GLY A 52 9.42 -1.71 11.17
N GLU A 53 9.43 -2.45 10.06
CA GLU A 53 10.43 -2.33 9.00
C GLU A 53 10.43 -0.93 8.35
N LEU A 54 9.24 -0.37 8.10
CA LEU A 54 9.08 0.97 7.56
C LEU A 54 9.56 2.04 8.54
N GLY A 55 9.33 1.85 9.85
CA GLY A 55 9.82 2.72 10.89
C GLY A 55 11.35 2.80 10.90
N GLU A 56 12.02 1.64 10.86
CA GLU A 56 13.49 1.57 10.77
C GLU A 56 14.02 2.24 9.50
N LEU A 57 13.39 2.01 8.35
CA LEU A 57 13.77 2.64 7.08
C LEU A 57 13.67 4.17 7.17
N VAL A 58 12.55 4.69 7.69
CA VAL A 58 12.31 6.13 7.82
C VAL A 58 13.32 6.80 8.77
N GLU A 59 13.72 6.12 9.85
CA GLU A 59 14.76 6.60 10.76
C GLU A 59 16.12 6.71 10.07
N ARG A 60 16.50 5.70 9.28
CA ARG A 60 17.77 5.71 8.50
C ARG A 60 17.82 6.80 7.43
N MET A 61 16.67 7.30 6.98
CA MET A 61 16.60 8.42 6.04
C MET A 61 16.95 9.78 6.65
N GLU A 62 17.17 9.87 7.97
CA GLU A 62 17.66 11.05 8.67
C GLU A 62 16.86 12.35 8.35
N GLY A 63 15.55 12.25 8.31
CA GLY A 63 14.65 13.38 8.03
C GLY A 63 14.40 13.65 6.53
N ARG A 64 14.98 12.88 5.61
CA ARG A 64 14.71 13.01 4.17
C ARG A 64 13.41 12.34 3.81
N PRO A 65 12.56 12.98 2.97
CA PRO A 65 11.32 12.37 2.48
C PRO A 65 11.60 11.38 1.34
N PHE A 66 10.67 10.44 1.13
CA PHE A 66 10.60 9.70 -0.12
C PHE A 66 10.24 10.64 -1.27
N GLU A 67 10.85 10.44 -2.43
CA GLU A 67 10.50 11.16 -3.66
C GLU A 67 9.07 10.82 -4.11
N THR A 68 8.77 9.53 -4.19
CA THR A 68 7.43 8.98 -4.45
C THR A 68 7.16 7.78 -3.57
N ALA A 69 5.88 7.47 -3.34
CA ALA A 69 5.45 6.26 -2.66
C ALA A 69 4.26 5.61 -3.34
N TYR A 70 4.22 4.29 -3.30
CA TYR A 70 3.17 3.49 -3.93
C TYR A 70 2.80 2.31 -3.04
N ILE A 71 1.53 2.18 -2.70
CA ILE A 71 0.98 1.01 -2.01
C ILE A 71 0.10 0.25 -2.99
N GLY A 72 0.50 -0.97 -3.32
CA GLY A 72 -0.18 -1.82 -4.30
C GLY A 72 -0.05 -3.30 -3.99
N GLY A 73 -0.22 -4.15 -5.00
CA GLY A 73 -0.04 -5.59 -4.91
C GLY A 73 -1.31 -6.41 -5.11
N GLY A 74 -1.90 -6.90 -4.04
CA GLY A 74 -3.23 -7.50 -4.04
C GLY A 74 -4.30 -6.41 -4.04
N SER A 75 -4.87 -6.10 -2.87
CA SER A 75 -5.76 -4.95 -2.67
C SER A 75 -5.43 -4.29 -1.33
N PRO A 76 -4.73 -3.15 -1.30
CA PRO A 76 -4.51 -2.40 -0.08
C PRO A 76 -5.79 -2.05 0.68
N GLY A 77 -6.92 -1.93 -0.02
CA GLY A 77 -8.23 -1.73 0.57
C GLY A 77 -8.74 -2.89 1.46
N CYS A 78 -8.07 -4.07 1.44
CA CYS A 78 -8.32 -5.16 2.40
C CYS A 78 -7.78 -4.85 3.81
N LEU A 79 -6.90 -3.84 3.94
CA LEU A 79 -6.48 -3.33 5.23
C LEU A 79 -7.55 -2.39 5.78
N ASP A 80 -7.69 -2.36 7.11
CA ASP A 80 -8.54 -1.36 7.73
C ASP A 80 -7.96 0.05 7.58
N VAL A 81 -8.82 1.05 7.66
CA VAL A 81 -8.45 2.46 7.47
C VAL A 81 -7.38 2.92 8.46
N ARG A 82 -7.39 2.39 9.70
CA ARG A 82 -6.40 2.73 10.72
C ARG A 82 -5.01 2.23 10.32
N SER A 83 -4.90 0.99 9.85
CA SER A 83 -3.65 0.42 9.34
C SER A 83 -3.09 1.21 8.16
N LEU A 84 -3.94 1.58 7.20
CA LEU A 84 -3.53 2.42 6.07
C LEU A 84 -3.07 3.81 6.54
N TYR A 85 -3.75 4.39 7.51
CA TYR A 85 -3.39 5.68 8.08
C TYR A 85 -2.03 5.64 8.80
N GLU A 86 -1.76 4.58 9.57
CA GLU A 86 -0.50 4.37 10.27
C GLU A 86 0.67 4.21 9.28
N ILE A 87 0.52 3.36 8.27
CA ILE A 87 1.52 3.17 7.21
C ILE A 87 1.78 4.49 6.48
N ALA A 88 0.72 5.18 6.06
CA ALA A 88 0.85 6.44 5.32
C ALA A 88 1.44 7.56 6.18
N GLY A 89 1.14 7.59 7.47
CA GLY A 89 1.75 8.52 8.43
C GLY A 89 3.26 8.31 8.57
N LEU A 90 3.73 7.05 8.58
CA LEU A 90 5.16 6.73 8.56
C LEU A 90 5.83 7.19 7.26
N VAL A 91 5.23 6.90 6.11
CA VAL A 91 5.74 7.35 4.81
C VAL A 91 5.90 8.86 4.75
N CYS A 92 4.99 9.60 5.34
CA CYS A 92 4.99 11.06 5.36
C CYS A 92 5.77 11.69 6.53
N ARG A 93 6.36 10.89 7.43
CA ARG A 93 7.02 11.39 8.66
C ARG A 93 8.11 12.41 8.38
N ASN A 94 8.96 12.17 7.40
CA ASN A 94 10.08 13.03 7.02
C ASN A 94 9.69 14.10 5.97
N GLY A 95 8.44 14.14 5.57
CA GLY A 95 7.88 15.01 4.54
C GLY A 95 7.03 14.23 3.55
N ARG A 96 6.16 14.93 2.85
CA ARG A 96 5.25 14.27 1.89
C ARG A 96 5.97 13.92 0.60
N PRO A 97 5.78 12.68 0.08
CA PRO A 97 6.18 12.35 -1.28
C PRO A 97 5.50 13.28 -2.31
N LYS A 98 6.17 13.56 -3.42
CA LYS A 98 5.59 14.33 -4.54
C LYS A 98 4.35 13.63 -5.12
N GLU A 99 4.39 12.30 -5.20
CA GLU A 99 3.24 11.47 -5.48
C GLU A 99 3.18 10.33 -4.46
N PHE A 100 2.02 10.16 -3.85
CA PHE A 100 1.73 9.02 -2.98
C PHE A 100 0.47 8.33 -3.45
N THR A 101 0.65 7.18 -4.10
CA THR A 101 -0.43 6.40 -4.70
C THR A 101 -0.85 5.25 -3.79
N VAL A 102 -2.15 4.98 -3.75
CA VAL A 102 -2.72 3.74 -3.22
C VAL A 102 -3.63 3.08 -4.26
N GLU A 103 -3.51 1.75 -4.42
CA GLU A 103 -4.43 0.94 -5.22
C GLU A 103 -5.60 0.47 -4.38
N MET A 104 -6.81 0.49 -4.96
CA MET A 104 -8.01 -0.03 -4.33
C MET A 104 -8.97 -0.64 -5.35
N ASN A 105 -9.77 -1.58 -4.90
CA ASN A 105 -10.95 -2.01 -5.63
C ASN A 105 -12.12 -1.05 -5.35
N PRO A 106 -13.07 -0.89 -6.27
CA PRO A 106 -14.28 -0.07 -6.05
C PRO A 106 -15.04 -0.45 -4.77
N ASP A 107 -15.12 -1.74 -4.46
CA ASP A 107 -15.82 -2.27 -3.28
C ASP A 107 -15.16 -1.87 -1.94
N ASN A 108 -13.88 -1.53 -1.97
CA ASN A 108 -13.16 -1.05 -0.79
C ASN A 108 -13.36 0.46 -0.52
N LEU A 109 -14.02 1.18 -1.42
CA LEU A 109 -14.27 2.61 -1.25
C LEU A 109 -15.42 2.84 -0.27
N SER A 110 -15.09 3.27 0.91
CA SER A 110 -16.05 3.71 1.94
C SER A 110 -15.88 5.19 2.24
N PRO A 111 -16.88 5.84 2.84
CA PRO A 111 -16.74 7.23 3.28
C PRO A 111 -15.53 7.48 4.18
N ASN A 112 -15.12 6.47 4.95
CA ASN A 112 -13.96 6.55 5.85
C ASN A 112 -12.63 6.58 5.09
N VAL A 113 -12.57 6.07 3.86
CA VAL A 113 -11.35 6.11 3.02
C VAL A 113 -11.06 7.54 2.56
N LYS A 114 -12.07 8.39 2.45
CA LYS A 114 -11.90 9.79 2.03
C LYS A 114 -10.92 10.55 2.93
N CYS A 115 -10.93 10.30 4.24
CA CYS A 115 -10.02 10.97 5.17
C CYS A 115 -8.54 10.70 4.88
N LEU A 116 -8.20 9.58 4.24
CA LEU A 116 -6.84 9.26 3.83
C LEU A 116 -6.33 10.21 2.75
N PHE A 117 -7.23 10.74 1.91
CA PHE A 117 -6.89 11.69 0.86
C PHE A 117 -6.86 13.15 1.34
N ASP A 118 -7.51 13.45 2.47
CA ASP A 118 -7.52 14.79 3.08
C ASP A 118 -6.16 15.17 3.73
N GLY A 119 -5.10 14.42 3.43
CA GLY A 119 -3.83 14.77 4.00
C GLY A 119 -2.67 13.82 3.73
N LEU A 120 -2.87 12.63 3.21
CA LEU A 120 -1.84 11.62 3.05
C LEU A 120 -1.62 11.25 1.58
N PHE A 121 -2.57 10.57 0.95
CA PHE A 121 -2.43 10.16 -0.44
C PHE A 121 -2.71 11.31 -1.41
N THR A 122 -1.98 11.32 -2.52
CA THR A 122 -2.18 12.29 -3.60
C THR A 122 -2.85 11.67 -4.82
N ARG A 123 -2.86 10.33 -4.92
CA ARG A 123 -3.41 9.58 -6.05
C ARG A 123 -4.09 8.28 -5.61
N LEU A 124 -5.25 8.03 -6.19
CA LEU A 124 -5.96 6.75 -6.11
C LEU A 124 -5.86 6.04 -7.47
N SER A 125 -5.36 4.80 -7.46
CA SER A 125 -5.46 3.87 -8.58
C SER A 125 -6.62 2.92 -8.32
N LEU A 126 -7.66 2.98 -9.15
CA LEU A 126 -8.88 2.23 -8.93
C LEU A 126 -9.05 1.11 -9.96
N GLY A 127 -9.15 -0.12 -9.48
CA GLY A 127 -9.30 -1.32 -10.30
C GLY A 127 -10.74 -1.53 -10.79
N VAL A 128 -11.23 -0.65 -11.68
CA VAL A 128 -12.60 -0.74 -12.24
C VAL A 128 -12.73 -1.85 -13.28
N GLN A 129 -11.66 -2.15 -14.01
CA GLN A 129 -11.50 -3.15 -15.05
C GLN A 129 -12.42 -2.94 -16.29
N SER A 130 -13.73 -2.75 -16.10
CA SER A 130 -14.71 -2.49 -17.17
C SER A 130 -15.93 -1.76 -16.62
N LEU A 131 -16.68 -1.10 -17.50
CA LEU A 131 -18.03 -0.58 -17.24
C LEU A 131 -19.13 -1.46 -17.89
N ASP A 132 -18.74 -2.52 -18.61
CA ASP A 132 -19.66 -3.50 -19.19
C ASP A 132 -19.83 -4.68 -18.23
N GLU A 133 -21.06 -4.94 -17.80
CA GLU A 133 -21.37 -6.02 -16.84
C GLU A 133 -21.05 -7.44 -17.35
N ARG A 134 -21.10 -7.67 -18.67
CA ARG A 134 -20.75 -8.99 -19.22
C ARG A 134 -19.24 -9.19 -19.18
N ALA A 135 -18.47 -8.12 -19.45
CA ALA A 135 -17.03 -8.14 -19.31
C ALA A 135 -16.63 -8.37 -17.84
N LEU A 136 -17.26 -7.68 -16.89
CA LEU A 136 -17.00 -7.89 -15.47
C LEU A 136 -17.31 -9.33 -15.03
N ARG A 137 -18.45 -9.89 -15.44
CA ARG A 137 -18.78 -11.31 -15.16
C ARG A 137 -17.81 -12.30 -15.79
N PHE A 138 -17.19 -11.98 -16.92
CA PHE A 138 -16.17 -12.82 -17.54
C PHE A 138 -14.84 -12.77 -16.77
N LEU A 139 -14.51 -11.62 -16.21
CA LEU A 139 -13.28 -11.43 -15.43
C LEU A 139 -13.34 -12.08 -14.03
N GLY A 140 -14.53 -12.20 -13.45
CA GLY A 140 -14.74 -12.86 -12.15
C GLY A 140 -15.10 -11.91 -11.02
#